data_d62d6533991b7bd2bf53a474a7f3782d
#
_entry.id   d62d6533991b7bd2bf53a474a7f3782d
#
_cell.length_a   1.000
_cell.length_b   1.000
_cell.length_c   1.000
_cell.angle_alpha   90.00
_cell.angle_beta   90.00
_cell.angle_gamma   90.00
#
_symmetry.space_group_name_H-M   'P 1'
#
loop_
_entity.id
_entity.type
_entity.pdbx_description
1 polymer ?
#
loop_
_entity_poly.entity_id
_entity_poly.type
_entity_poly.pdbx_seq_one_letter_code
_entity_poly.pdbx_strand_id
1 'polypeptide(L)'
;NQADGSLAWRAKTTSEVLAPPQIFNGRVFAQSVDGKIAAFDVKTGERLWIYSTSIPSLTLRGTSNMVVDKDFVIAAFANGRVVMLDQARGLVGFEQRVAVAQGQSDLERLVDVDGQMLVQGGLLYAVSYQGNLVAIDLAANGRIRWSREASSIVGMGAGFGNIYVGLEDSRLLAIGTENNRDIWETDALLYRDITTPKTVGSYVAVGDFAGFMHLIA
;
A
#
# COMPACT_ATOMS: atom_id res chain seq x y z
N ASN A 1 -18.21 6.70 19.92
CA ASN A 1 -18.12 7.99 20.57
C ASN A 1 -16.77 8.10 21.31
N GLN A 2 -15.98 9.10 20.98
CA GLN A 2 -14.63 9.26 21.52
C GLN A 2 -14.61 9.64 23.01
N ALA A 3 -15.68 10.26 23.50
CA ALA A 3 -15.74 10.73 24.88
C ALA A 3 -15.99 9.61 25.90
N ASP A 4 -16.72 8.57 25.51
CA ASP A 4 -17.20 7.52 26.43
C ASP A 4 -17.07 6.09 25.85
N GLY A 5 -16.54 5.95 24.64
CA GLY A 5 -16.41 4.65 23.97
C GLY A 5 -17.72 4.01 23.52
N SER A 6 -18.86 4.73 23.61
CA SER A 6 -20.15 4.18 23.18
C SER A 6 -20.20 3.94 21.68
N LEU A 7 -20.89 2.86 21.27
CA LEU A 7 -21.06 2.49 19.88
C LEU A 7 -21.94 3.51 19.15
N ALA A 8 -21.40 4.18 18.13
CA ALA A 8 -22.16 5.09 17.29
C ALA A 8 -23.02 4.34 16.27
N TRP A 9 -22.42 3.41 15.54
CA TRP A 9 -23.11 2.55 14.57
C TRP A 9 -22.28 1.28 14.30
N ARG A 10 -22.89 0.33 13.63
CA ARG A 10 -22.28 -0.91 13.18
C ARG A 10 -22.69 -1.20 11.75
N ALA A 11 -21.73 -1.39 10.86
CA ALA A 11 -21.97 -1.81 9.48
C ALA A 11 -21.30 -3.16 9.22
N LYS A 12 -21.90 -3.96 8.32
CA LYS A 12 -21.36 -5.25 7.92
C LYS A 12 -20.65 -5.12 6.57
N THR A 13 -19.41 -5.58 6.50
CA THR A 13 -18.64 -5.80 5.27
C THR A 13 -18.93 -7.19 4.70
N THR A 14 -18.40 -7.47 3.51
CA THR A 14 -18.63 -8.77 2.83
C THR A 14 -17.67 -9.85 3.32
N SER A 15 -16.53 -9.47 3.87
CA SER A 15 -15.51 -10.34 4.42
C SER A 15 -14.70 -9.62 5.49
N GLU A 16 -13.63 -10.21 5.96
CA GLU A 16 -12.69 -9.65 6.95
C GLU A 16 -12.08 -8.33 6.46
N VAL A 17 -11.89 -7.40 7.38
CA VAL A 17 -11.18 -6.12 7.15
C VAL A 17 -9.90 -6.16 7.96
N LEU A 18 -8.76 -6.34 7.31
CA LEU A 18 -7.45 -6.48 7.95
C LEU A 18 -6.68 -5.15 7.97
N ALA A 19 -6.75 -4.37 6.89
CA ALA A 19 -6.17 -3.03 6.88
C ALA A 19 -7.02 -2.04 7.69
N PRO A 20 -6.39 -1.08 8.38
CA PRO A 20 -7.11 -0.04 9.10
C PRO A 20 -8.06 0.72 8.18
N PRO A 21 -9.34 0.89 8.54
CA PRO A 21 -10.25 1.75 7.81
C PRO A 21 -9.72 3.18 7.72
N GLN A 22 -9.95 3.84 6.59
CA GLN A 22 -9.57 5.23 6.38
C GLN A 22 -10.78 6.14 6.51
N ILE A 23 -10.58 7.31 7.11
CA ILE A 23 -11.66 8.30 7.29
C ILE A 23 -11.25 9.58 6.59
N PHE A 24 -12.08 10.04 5.67
CA PHE A 24 -11.88 11.30 4.99
C PHE A 24 -13.22 11.92 4.56
N ASN A 25 -13.35 13.23 4.71
CA ASN A 25 -14.47 14.03 4.23
C ASN A 25 -15.87 13.43 4.55
N GLY A 26 -16.08 13.04 5.81
CA GLY A 26 -17.36 12.50 6.28
C GLY A 26 -17.66 11.06 5.82
N ARG A 27 -16.68 10.35 5.30
CA ARG A 27 -16.79 8.95 4.87
C ARG A 27 -15.78 8.05 5.56
N VAL A 28 -16.16 6.80 5.74
CA VAL A 28 -15.30 5.71 6.21
C VAL A 28 -15.12 4.73 5.07
N PHE A 29 -13.87 4.44 4.72
CA PHE A 29 -13.51 3.49 3.68
C PHE A 29 -12.94 2.24 4.32
N ALA A 30 -13.44 1.08 3.91
CA ALA A 30 -12.96 -0.21 4.35
C ALA A 30 -12.68 -1.12 3.16
N GLN A 31 -11.53 -1.76 3.17
CA GLN A 31 -11.14 -2.78 2.20
C GLN A 31 -11.28 -4.15 2.86
N SER A 32 -12.03 -5.05 2.22
CA SER A 32 -12.18 -6.43 2.67
C SER A 32 -11.32 -7.39 1.85
N VAL A 33 -10.90 -8.49 2.46
CA VAL A 33 -9.98 -9.46 1.85
C VAL A 33 -10.56 -10.17 0.62
N ASP A 34 -11.86 -10.09 0.39
CA ASP A 34 -12.53 -10.63 -0.79
C ASP A 34 -12.48 -9.69 -2.02
N GLY A 35 -11.60 -8.69 -2.01
CA GLY A 35 -11.37 -7.79 -3.13
C GLY A 35 -12.38 -6.66 -3.27
N LYS A 36 -12.98 -6.22 -2.17
CA LYS A 36 -13.96 -5.13 -2.20
C LYS A 36 -13.51 -3.93 -1.39
N ILE A 37 -13.95 -2.75 -1.83
CA ILE A 37 -13.86 -1.50 -1.10
C ILE A 37 -15.26 -0.96 -0.91
N ALA A 38 -15.63 -0.64 0.32
CA ALA A 38 -16.90 -0.01 0.64
C ALA A 38 -16.68 1.34 1.30
N ALA A 39 -17.49 2.32 0.91
CA ALA A 39 -17.58 3.61 1.60
C ALA A 39 -18.88 3.67 2.40
N PHE A 40 -18.76 4.19 3.62
CA PHE A 40 -19.88 4.38 4.53
C PHE A 40 -19.97 5.85 4.96
N ASP A 41 -21.16 6.34 5.19
CA ASP A 41 -21.35 7.64 5.84
C ASP A 41 -20.83 7.58 7.29
N VAL A 42 -20.00 8.55 7.67
CA VAL A 42 -19.35 8.55 8.99
C VAL A 42 -20.32 8.72 10.15
N LYS A 43 -21.50 9.33 9.91
CA LYS A 43 -22.48 9.61 10.96
C LYS A 43 -23.48 8.46 11.12
N THR A 44 -23.91 7.87 10.01
CA THR A 44 -24.99 6.88 10.00
C THR A 44 -24.54 5.45 9.85
N GLY A 45 -23.32 5.22 9.29
CA GLY A 45 -22.85 3.90 8.91
C GLY A 45 -23.54 3.32 7.67
N GLU A 46 -24.36 4.12 6.97
CA GLU A 46 -24.99 3.72 5.72
C GLU A 46 -23.94 3.54 4.63
N ARG A 47 -24.03 2.44 3.86
CA ARG A 47 -23.14 2.19 2.74
C ARG A 47 -23.47 3.07 1.56
N LEU A 48 -22.56 3.95 1.16
CA LEU A 48 -22.70 4.91 0.08
C LEU A 48 -22.42 4.26 -1.28
N TRP A 49 -21.33 3.46 -1.35
CA TRP A 49 -20.98 2.72 -2.55
C TRP A 49 -20.12 1.50 -2.21
N ILE A 50 -19.95 0.61 -3.17
CA ILE A 50 -19.07 -0.54 -3.13
C ILE A 50 -18.42 -0.75 -4.49
N TYR A 51 -17.09 -0.96 -4.48
CA TYR A 51 -16.31 -1.44 -5.62
C TYR A 51 -15.94 -2.90 -5.39
N SER A 52 -15.78 -3.68 -6.47
CA SER A 52 -15.40 -5.09 -6.40
C SER A 52 -14.47 -5.47 -7.52
N THR A 53 -13.41 -6.22 -7.20
CA THR A 53 -12.51 -6.87 -8.17
C THR A 53 -12.36 -8.34 -7.81
N SER A 54 -11.99 -9.17 -8.80
CA SER A 54 -11.65 -10.57 -8.55
C SER A 54 -10.25 -10.69 -7.98
N ILE A 55 -10.07 -11.53 -6.98
CA ILE A 55 -8.79 -11.85 -6.37
C ILE A 55 -8.48 -13.34 -6.53
N PRO A 56 -7.20 -13.76 -6.48
CA PRO A 56 -6.82 -15.18 -6.46
C PRO A 56 -7.39 -15.89 -5.23
N SER A 57 -7.53 -17.20 -5.34
CA SER A 57 -7.96 -18.04 -4.21
C SER A 57 -6.89 -18.19 -3.11
N LEU A 58 -5.62 -18.05 -3.49
CA LEU A 58 -4.48 -18.03 -2.58
C LEU A 58 -3.85 -16.63 -2.55
N THR A 59 -3.74 -16.05 -1.35
CA THR A 59 -3.13 -14.74 -1.10
C THR A 59 -2.30 -14.81 0.18
N LEU A 60 -1.38 -13.86 0.37
CA LEU A 60 -0.63 -13.71 1.63
C LEU A 60 -1.51 -13.21 2.79
N ARG A 61 -2.82 -12.94 2.54
CA ARG A 61 -3.78 -12.36 3.49
C ARG A 61 -3.34 -10.99 4.04
N GLY A 62 -2.39 -10.36 3.38
CA GLY A 62 -2.07 -8.97 3.62
C GLY A 62 -3.07 -8.06 2.90
N THR A 63 -3.19 -6.84 3.34
CA THR A 63 -3.86 -5.77 2.64
C THR A 63 -3.09 -4.49 2.86
N SER A 64 -2.64 -3.87 1.78
CA SER A 64 -2.03 -2.55 1.81
C SER A 64 -3.01 -1.53 2.38
N ASN A 65 -2.51 -0.56 3.15
CA ASN A 65 -3.33 0.56 3.58
C ASN A 65 -3.77 1.37 2.35
N MET A 66 -5.07 1.66 2.28
CA MET A 66 -5.59 2.57 1.26
C MET A 66 -5.01 3.97 1.43
N VAL A 67 -4.75 4.64 0.30
CA VAL A 67 -4.46 6.07 0.27
C VAL A 67 -5.75 6.80 -0.08
N VAL A 68 -6.16 7.72 0.78
CA VAL A 68 -7.41 8.48 0.61
C VAL A 68 -7.11 9.97 0.60
N ASP A 69 -7.63 10.68 -0.39
CA ASP A 69 -7.55 12.12 -0.53
C ASP A 69 -8.94 12.69 -0.88
N LYS A 70 -9.04 14.01 -1.05
CA LYS A 70 -10.29 14.71 -1.35
C LYS A 70 -11.00 14.22 -2.62
N ASP A 71 -10.25 13.79 -3.62
CA ASP A 71 -10.76 13.42 -4.94
C ASP A 71 -10.77 11.90 -5.19
N PHE A 72 -9.93 11.14 -4.47
CA PHE A 72 -9.74 9.72 -4.78
C PHE A 72 -9.52 8.82 -3.57
N VAL A 73 -9.76 7.53 -3.80
CA VAL A 73 -9.33 6.41 -2.96
C VAL A 73 -8.46 5.50 -3.82
N ILE A 74 -7.25 5.21 -3.37
CA ILE A 74 -6.35 4.26 -4.03
C ILE A 74 -6.22 3.04 -3.15
N ALA A 75 -6.37 1.87 -3.75
CA ALA A 75 -6.17 0.59 -3.09
C ALA A 75 -5.37 -0.37 -3.97
N ALA A 76 -4.62 -1.23 -3.32
CA ALA A 76 -3.92 -2.33 -3.96
C ALA A 76 -4.56 -3.67 -3.55
N PHE A 77 -4.44 -4.66 -4.43
CA PHE A 77 -5.09 -5.95 -4.27
C PHE A 77 -4.12 -7.11 -4.53
N ALA A 78 -4.46 -8.25 -3.97
CA ALA A 78 -3.72 -9.51 -4.09
C ALA A 78 -3.67 -10.07 -5.54
N ASN A 79 -4.38 -9.46 -6.49
CA ASN A 79 -4.27 -9.79 -7.91
C ASN A 79 -3.17 -8.99 -8.65
N GLY A 80 -2.31 -8.28 -7.92
CA GLY A 80 -1.25 -7.45 -8.47
C GLY A 80 -1.74 -6.16 -9.12
N ARG A 81 -2.93 -5.67 -8.76
CA ARG A 81 -3.52 -4.45 -9.31
C ARG A 81 -3.61 -3.35 -8.27
N VAL A 82 -3.42 -2.14 -8.75
CA VAL A 82 -3.71 -0.89 -8.03
C VAL A 82 -4.88 -0.22 -8.75
N VAL A 83 -5.87 0.22 -7.99
CA VAL A 83 -7.07 0.88 -8.51
C VAL A 83 -7.21 2.24 -7.84
N MET A 84 -7.49 3.27 -8.64
CA MET A 84 -7.91 4.58 -8.16
C MET A 84 -9.40 4.74 -8.41
N LEU A 85 -10.15 5.08 -7.37
CA LEU A 85 -11.59 5.31 -7.40
C LEU A 85 -11.90 6.77 -7.09
N ASP A 86 -12.94 7.32 -7.74
CA ASP A 86 -13.55 8.58 -7.31
C ASP A 86 -14.05 8.44 -5.87
N GLN A 87 -13.60 9.32 -4.99
CA GLN A 87 -13.89 9.25 -3.56
C GLN A 87 -15.39 9.35 -3.25
N ALA A 88 -16.14 10.13 -4.03
CA ALA A 88 -17.54 10.39 -3.77
C ALA A 88 -18.46 9.26 -4.28
N ARG A 89 -18.13 8.64 -5.40
CA ARG A 89 -19.02 7.70 -6.13
C ARG A 89 -18.48 6.28 -6.27
N GLY A 90 -17.18 6.05 -5.96
CA GLY A 90 -16.56 4.73 -6.14
C GLY A 90 -16.36 4.33 -7.60
N LEU A 91 -16.43 5.27 -8.55
CA LEU A 91 -16.19 5.00 -9.95
C LEU A 91 -14.68 4.86 -10.21
N VAL A 92 -14.31 3.93 -11.09
CA VAL A 92 -12.92 3.69 -11.46
C VAL A 92 -12.38 4.87 -12.26
N GLY A 93 -11.36 5.53 -11.74
CA GLY A 93 -10.55 6.51 -12.45
C GLY A 93 -9.50 5.82 -13.31
N PHE A 94 -8.73 4.93 -12.70
CA PHE A 94 -7.84 4.02 -13.44
C PHE A 94 -7.65 2.70 -12.68
N GLU A 95 -7.21 1.68 -13.41
CA GLU A 95 -6.74 0.41 -12.88
C GLU A 95 -5.43 0.05 -13.56
N GLN A 96 -4.38 -0.17 -12.76
CA GLN A 96 -3.04 -0.47 -13.24
C GLN A 96 -2.56 -1.80 -12.66
N ARG A 97 -2.07 -2.69 -13.53
CA ARG A 97 -1.38 -3.89 -13.09
C ARG A 97 0.07 -3.54 -12.77
N VAL A 98 0.49 -3.79 -11.53
CA VAL A 98 1.85 -3.49 -11.03
C VAL A 98 2.68 -4.75 -10.86
N ALA A 99 2.03 -5.90 -10.74
CA ALA A 99 2.70 -7.20 -10.70
C ALA A 99 1.93 -8.21 -11.54
N VAL A 100 2.68 -9.12 -12.15
CA VAL A 100 2.14 -10.22 -12.96
C VAL A 100 2.57 -11.52 -12.32
N ALA A 101 1.60 -12.36 -11.94
CA ALA A 101 1.86 -13.69 -11.43
C ALA A 101 2.71 -14.50 -12.43
N GLN A 102 3.86 -14.97 -12.00
CA GLN A 102 4.77 -15.79 -12.80
C GLN A 102 5.06 -17.10 -12.05
N GLY A 103 5.30 -18.17 -12.79
CA GLY A 103 5.61 -19.46 -12.21
C GLY A 103 4.60 -20.55 -12.53
N GLN A 104 4.91 -21.79 -12.12
CA GLN A 104 4.09 -22.97 -12.40
C GLN A 104 3.25 -23.40 -11.19
N SER A 105 3.68 -23.08 -9.97
CA SER A 105 2.94 -23.36 -8.73
C SER A 105 2.14 -22.15 -8.26
N ASP A 106 1.12 -22.39 -7.44
CA ASP A 106 0.32 -21.32 -6.83
C ASP A 106 1.15 -20.42 -5.91
N LEU A 107 2.19 -20.96 -5.26
CA LEU A 107 3.13 -20.19 -4.44
C LEU A 107 4.00 -19.24 -5.26
N GLU A 108 4.49 -19.68 -6.42
CA GLU A 108 5.26 -18.83 -7.33
C GLU A 108 4.42 -17.74 -7.98
N ARG A 109 3.10 -17.90 -7.99
CA ARG A 109 2.14 -16.93 -8.54
C ARG A 109 1.66 -15.90 -7.54
N LEU A 110 2.14 -15.92 -6.29
CA LEU A 110 1.81 -14.89 -5.31
C LEU A 110 2.46 -13.56 -5.71
N VAL A 111 1.65 -12.56 -5.97
CA VAL A 111 2.09 -11.22 -6.39
C VAL A 111 1.37 -10.13 -5.60
N ASP A 112 1.15 -10.37 -4.34
CA ASP A 112 0.39 -9.46 -3.48
C ASP A 112 1.09 -8.09 -3.37
N VAL A 113 0.31 -7.02 -3.49
CA VAL A 113 0.76 -5.65 -3.23
C VAL A 113 0.34 -5.31 -1.79
N ASP A 114 1.04 -5.90 -0.83
CA ASP A 114 0.71 -5.79 0.59
C ASP A 114 1.46 -4.67 1.30
N GLY A 115 2.59 -4.26 0.76
CA GLY A 115 3.40 -3.19 1.30
C GLY A 115 2.67 -1.84 1.31
N GLN A 116 3.03 -0.98 2.27
CA GLN A 116 2.47 0.36 2.34
C GLN A 116 2.74 1.13 1.05
N MET A 117 1.68 1.54 0.35
CA MET A 117 1.76 2.46 -0.78
C MET A 117 2.10 3.87 -0.31
N LEU A 118 2.69 4.66 -1.19
CA LEU A 118 3.13 6.01 -0.91
C LEU A 118 2.77 6.95 -2.07
N VAL A 119 2.22 8.12 -1.75
CA VAL A 119 2.02 9.20 -2.73
C VAL A 119 2.97 10.34 -2.43
N GLN A 120 3.79 10.69 -3.42
CA GLN A 120 4.72 11.82 -3.32
C GLN A 120 4.94 12.45 -4.70
N GLY A 121 4.89 13.79 -4.78
CA GLY A 121 5.15 14.52 -6.01
C GLY A 121 4.20 14.20 -7.17
N GLY A 122 2.94 13.82 -6.87
CA GLY A 122 1.96 13.40 -7.89
C GLY A 122 2.16 11.98 -8.44
N LEU A 123 3.12 11.24 -7.89
CA LEU A 123 3.35 9.84 -8.19
C LEU A 123 2.89 8.95 -7.05
N LEU A 124 2.24 7.85 -7.39
CA LEU A 124 2.00 6.73 -6.49
C LEU A 124 3.12 5.71 -6.65
N TYR A 125 3.74 5.36 -5.56
CA TYR A 125 4.72 4.28 -5.48
C TYR A 125 4.06 3.05 -4.86
N ALA A 126 4.19 1.91 -5.52
CA ALA A 126 3.71 0.62 -5.04
C ALA A 126 4.79 -0.43 -5.27
N VAL A 127 4.98 -1.31 -4.30
CA VAL A 127 5.90 -2.43 -4.37
C VAL A 127 5.14 -3.71 -4.08
N SER A 128 5.45 -4.78 -4.80
CA SER A 128 4.83 -6.09 -4.63
C SER A 128 5.84 -7.11 -4.11
N TYR A 129 5.30 -8.15 -3.47
CA TYR A 129 6.05 -9.37 -3.21
C TYR A 129 6.33 -10.09 -4.53
N GLN A 130 7.55 -10.62 -4.71
CA GLN A 130 8.02 -11.32 -5.93
C GLN A 130 7.76 -10.53 -7.23
N GLY A 131 7.81 -9.19 -7.18
CA GLY A 131 7.49 -8.39 -8.36
C GLY A 131 8.33 -7.13 -8.48
N ASN A 132 7.67 -6.01 -8.71
CA ASN A 132 8.31 -4.75 -9.04
C ASN A 132 7.93 -3.64 -8.05
N LEU A 133 8.85 -2.70 -7.91
CA LEU A 133 8.55 -1.35 -7.47
C LEU A 133 8.17 -0.52 -8.71
N VAL A 134 7.01 0.12 -8.65
CA VAL A 134 6.50 0.95 -9.74
C VAL A 134 6.21 2.36 -9.25
N ALA A 135 6.43 3.34 -10.11
CA ALA A 135 5.94 4.71 -9.96
C ALA A 135 4.84 4.97 -10.99
N ILE A 136 3.66 5.32 -10.51
CA ILE A 136 2.44 5.52 -11.30
C ILE A 136 2.09 7.01 -11.27
N ASP A 137 1.93 7.62 -12.42
CA ASP A 137 1.56 9.02 -12.56
C ASP A 137 0.04 9.18 -12.37
N LEU A 138 -0.35 9.83 -11.28
CA LEU A 138 -1.76 10.05 -10.93
C LEU A 138 -2.44 11.02 -11.91
N ALA A 139 -1.72 12.01 -12.42
CA ALA A 139 -2.25 12.98 -13.36
C ALA A 139 -2.35 12.43 -14.80
N ALA A 140 -1.57 11.40 -15.13
CA ALA A 140 -1.53 10.76 -16.43
C ALA A 140 -2.38 9.48 -16.51
N ASN A 141 -3.52 9.48 -15.83
CA ASN A 141 -4.49 8.36 -15.81
C ASN A 141 -3.87 7.02 -15.41
N GLY A 142 -3.00 7.03 -14.42
CA GLY A 142 -2.38 5.83 -13.87
C GLY A 142 -1.26 5.24 -14.74
N ARG A 143 -0.67 6.03 -15.65
CA ARG A 143 0.44 5.55 -16.48
C ARG A 143 1.69 5.28 -15.61
N ILE A 144 2.30 4.11 -15.80
CA ILE A 144 3.60 3.78 -15.19
C ILE A 144 4.67 4.71 -15.75
N ARG A 145 5.32 5.46 -14.89
CA ARG A 145 6.47 6.33 -15.25
C ARG A 145 7.75 5.52 -15.36
N TRP A 146 7.94 4.61 -14.41
CA TRP A 146 9.02 3.65 -14.39
C TRP A 146 8.66 2.44 -13.54
N SER A 147 9.34 1.35 -13.81
CA SER A 147 9.26 0.10 -13.06
C SER A 147 10.66 -0.46 -12.89
N ARG A 148 10.93 -1.05 -11.74
CA ARG A 148 12.18 -1.76 -11.48
C ARG A 148 11.92 -3.01 -10.65
N GLU A 149 12.75 -4.01 -10.80
CA GLU A 149 12.70 -5.21 -9.99
C GLU A 149 13.01 -4.89 -8.53
N ALA A 150 12.09 -5.23 -7.65
CA ALA A 150 12.22 -5.14 -6.19
C ALA A 150 11.10 -5.96 -5.55
N SER A 151 11.46 -6.79 -4.57
CA SER A 151 10.51 -7.55 -3.77
C SER A 151 10.44 -6.99 -2.35
N SER A 152 9.23 -6.67 -1.89
CA SER A 152 9.01 -6.18 -0.53
C SER A 152 7.62 -6.54 -0.04
N ILE A 153 7.54 -6.96 1.21
CA ILE A 153 6.29 -7.17 1.95
C ILE A 153 6.04 -6.07 2.98
N VAL A 154 7.08 -5.35 3.37
CA VAL A 154 6.98 -4.31 4.42
C VAL A 154 6.67 -2.93 3.85
N GLY A 155 6.86 -2.74 2.54
CA GLY A 155 6.57 -1.49 1.88
C GLY A 155 7.70 -0.45 1.97
N MET A 156 7.35 0.83 1.95
CA MET A 156 8.31 1.91 1.79
C MET A 156 7.97 3.14 2.63
N GLY A 157 8.99 3.96 2.87
CA GLY A 157 8.89 5.30 3.43
C GLY A 157 9.40 6.36 2.47
N ALA A 158 9.17 7.64 2.76
CA ALA A 158 9.68 8.74 1.96
C ALA A 158 10.24 9.87 2.82
N GLY A 159 11.20 10.59 2.26
CA GLY A 159 11.80 11.79 2.84
C GLY A 159 13.03 12.21 2.05
N PHE A 160 13.43 13.46 2.21
CA PHE A 160 14.66 14.02 1.61
C PHE A 160 14.76 13.84 0.08
N GLY A 161 13.61 13.85 -0.64
CA GLY A 161 13.60 13.62 -2.08
C GLY A 161 13.80 12.16 -2.49
N ASN A 162 13.77 11.23 -1.54
CA ASN A 162 13.96 9.80 -1.76
C ASN A 162 12.76 8.98 -1.31
N ILE A 163 12.64 7.78 -1.83
CA ILE A 163 11.88 6.68 -1.26
C ILE A 163 12.84 5.65 -0.68
N TYR A 164 12.46 5.06 0.43
CA TYR A 164 13.24 4.03 1.14
C TYR A 164 12.45 2.74 1.14
N VAL A 165 12.99 1.68 0.57
CA VAL A 165 12.32 0.39 0.39
C VAL A 165 13.01 -0.64 1.26
N GLY A 166 12.25 -1.27 2.17
CA GLY A 166 12.72 -2.47 2.86
C GLY A 166 12.52 -3.67 1.94
N LEU A 167 13.62 -4.26 1.47
CA LEU A 167 13.57 -5.43 0.60
C LEU A 167 13.24 -6.70 1.39
N GLU A 168 12.83 -7.75 0.70
CA GLU A 168 12.44 -9.04 1.28
C GLU A 168 13.56 -9.68 2.13
N ASP A 169 14.81 -9.50 1.73
CA ASP A 169 15.98 -9.97 2.46
C ASP A 169 16.46 -8.99 3.55
N SER A 170 15.67 -7.97 3.84
CA SER A 170 15.94 -6.92 4.84
C SER A 170 17.07 -5.95 4.47
N ARG A 171 17.54 -5.93 3.22
CA ARG A 171 18.32 -4.79 2.72
C ARG A 171 17.43 -3.56 2.68
N LEU A 172 18.03 -2.42 2.91
CA LEU A 172 17.35 -1.14 2.79
C LEU A 172 17.93 -0.38 1.58
N LEU A 173 17.04 0.01 0.67
CA LEU A 173 17.39 0.69 -0.57
C LEU A 173 16.80 2.10 -0.56
N ALA A 174 17.62 3.12 -0.84
CA ALA A 174 17.20 4.49 -1.07
C ALA A 174 17.22 4.82 -2.56
N ILE A 175 16.12 5.36 -3.07
CA ILE A 175 15.93 5.67 -4.50
C ILE A 175 15.50 7.13 -4.62
N GLY A 176 16.15 7.88 -5.49
CA GLY A 176 15.77 9.26 -5.81
C GLY A 176 14.42 9.32 -6.55
N THR A 177 13.49 10.12 -6.06
CA THR A 177 12.14 10.25 -6.62
C THR A 177 12.13 10.85 -8.03
N GLU A 178 13.07 11.74 -8.34
CA GLU A 178 13.12 12.45 -9.63
C GLU A 178 13.67 11.60 -10.77
N ASN A 179 14.68 10.79 -10.50
CA ASN A 179 15.50 10.16 -11.53
C ASN A 179 15.54 8.62 -11.48
N ASN A 180 14.85 8.01 -10.51
CA ASN A 180 14.83 6.56 -10.29
C ASN A 180 16.24 5.95 -10.12
N ARG A 181 17.18 6.70 -9.55
CA ARG A 181 18.53 6.20 -9.31
C ARG A 181 18.70 5.75 -7.88
N ASP A 182 19.50 4.73 -7.69
CA ASP A 182 19.92 4.32 -6.36
C ASP A 182 20.81 5.40 -5.77
N ILE A 183 20.43 5.87 -4.59
CA ILE A 183 21.22 6.81 -3.81
C ILE A 183 22.20 6.02 -2.94
N TRP A 184 21.69 5.02 -2.25
CA TRP A 184 22.46 4.03 -1.51
C TRP A 184 21.66 2.76 -1.26
N GLU A 185 22.34 1.68 -0.99
CA GLU A 185 21.81 0.41 -0.50
C GLU A 185 22.68 -0.05 0.67
N THR A 186 22.06 -0.64 1.69
CA THR A 186 22.79 -1.22 2.82
C THR A 186 22.30 -2.64 3.12
N ASP A 187 23.22 -3.53 3.37
CA ASP A 187 23.02 -4.91 3.81
C ASP A 187 23.24 -5.11 5.32
N ALA A 188 23.48 -4.04 6.06
CA ALA A 188 23.75 -4.08 7.50
C ALA A 188 22.63 -4.74 8.32
N LEU A 189 21.41 -4.82 7.74
CA LEU A 189 20.23 -5.40 8.36
C LEU A 189 19.79 -6.72 7.68
N LEU A 190 20.66 -7.35 6.90
CA LEU A 190 20.35 -8.55 6.14
C LEU A 190 19.72 -9.64 7.03
N TYR A 191 18.57 -10.19 6.61
CA TYR A 191 17.80 -11.25 7.29
C TYR A 191 17.35 -10.91 8.72
N ARG A 192 17.08 -9.63 9.01
CA ARG A 192 16.62 -9.20 10.33
C ARG A 192 15.11 -8.94 10.40
N ASP A 193 14.36 -9.20 9.35
CA ASP A 193 12.91 -8.96 9.25
C ASP A 193 12.55 -7.53 9.70
N ILE A 194 12.98 -6.55 8.91
CA ILE A 194 12.81 -5.15 9.23
C ILE A 194 11.37 -4.67 9.05
N THR A 195 10.99 -3.64 9.78
CA THR A 195 9.71 -2.95 9.61
C THR A 195 9.75 -1.96 8.44
N THR A 196 8.57 -1.44 8.06
CA THR A 196 8.47 -0.34 7.08
C THR A 196 9.39 0.81 7.48
N PRO A 197 10.27 1.30 6.59
CA PRO A 197 11.13 2.43 6.86
C PRO A 197 10.33 3.71 7.13
N LYS A 198 10.79 4.52 8.08
CA LYS A 198 10.22 5.84 8.38
C LYS A 198 11.32 6.87 8.52
N THR A 199 11.10 8.06 7.95
CA THR A 199 12.04 9.18 8.10
C THR A 199 11.80 9.90 9.42
N VAL A 200 12.88 10.16 10.16
CA VAL A 200 12.87 10.87 11.45
C VAL A 200 14.07 11.83 11.49
N GLY A 201 13.82 13.13 11.51
CA GLY A 201 14.88 14.13 11.39
C GLY A 201 15.68 13.91 10.11
N SER A 202 17.00 13.72 10.21
CA SER A 202 17.88 13.42 9.07
C SER A 202 18.18 11.92 8.88
N TYR A 203 17.41 11.05 9.55
CA TYR A 203 17.63 9.61 9.56
C TYR A 203 16.46 8.83 8.97
N VAL A 204 16.74 7.59 8.60
CA VAL A 204 15.73 6.56 8.31
C VAL A 204 15.70 5.58 9.47
N ALA A 205 14.56 5.44 10.10
CA ALA A 205 14.34 4.53 11.22
C ALA A 205 13.68 3.23 10.72
N VAL A 206 14.17 2.08 11.19
CA VAL A 206 13.55 0.76 11.04
C VAL A 206 13.69 -0.02 12.34
N GLY A 207 12.70 -0.83 12.69
CA GLY A 207 12.80 -1.85 13.72
C GLY A 207 13.20 -3.20 13.13
N ASP A 208 13.66 -4.13 13.94
CA ASP A 208 13.93 -5.51 13.52
C ASP A 208 13.25 -6.55 14.43
N PHE A 209 13.20 -7.79 13.97
CA PHE A 209 12.58 -8.90 14.72
C PHE A 209 13.29 -9.21 16.06
N ALA A 210 14.57 -8.85 16.21
CA ALA A 210 15.32 -9.05 17.46
C ALA A 210 15.02 -7.96 18.52
N GLY A 211 14.14 -6.99 18.18
CA GLY A 211 13.71 -5.93 19.09
C GLY A 211 14.63 -4.70 19.11
N PHE A 212 15.49 -4.54 18.09
CA PHE A 212 16.31 -3.36 17.94
C PHE A 212 15.63 -2.32 17.03
N MET A 213 15.92 -1.06 17.32
CA MET A 213 15.61 0.06 16.45
C MET A 213 16.93 0.60 15.86
N HIS A 214 16.94 0.74 14.55
CA HIS A 214 18.10 1.23 13.80
C HIS A 214 17.79 2.60 13.22
N LEU A 215 18.73 3.53 13.34
CA LEU A 215 18.73 4.84 12.71
C LEU A 215 19.88 4.89 11.71
N ILE A 216 19.54 5.04 10.43
CA ILE A 216 20.46 5.05 9.31
C ILE A 216 20.58 6.48 8.81
N ALA A 217 21.80 7.00 8.68
CA ALA A 217 22.10 8.38 8.28
C ALA A 217 22.32 8.47 6.75
#